data_748fb5ac31b9376432814bd377dc70b8
#
_entry.id   748fb5ac31b9376432814bd377dc70b8
#
_cell.length_a   1.000
_cell.length_b   1.000
_cell.length_c   1.000
_cell.angle_alpha   90.00
_cell.angle_beta   90.00
_cell.angle_gamma   90.00
#
_symmetry.space_group_name_H-M   'P 1'
#
loop_
_entity.id
_entity.type
_entity.pdbx_description
1 polymer ?
#
loop_
_entity_poly.entity_id
_entity_poly.type
_entity_poly.pdbx_seq_one_letter_code
_entity_poly.pdbx_strand_id
1 'polypeptide(L)'
;MNDFRDSLSSEERSHLVSMQGKVKQTFLRHLQRPEWSAISLVAEWNSTMDSINVGMQTEGVKLACRAGCSHCCHASVEIFSPEAFAIVRTLKTLPADRLSAIRQRLLEYGLDNIDDPAWTKRPACPFLDDHRCSIYAVRPVACRQAHSLDVKACENDAPHIPQ
;
A
#
# COMPACT_ATOMS: atom_id res chain seq x y z
N MET A 1 12.57 -22.84 3.04
CA MET A 1 12.30 -21.46 2.57
C MET A 1 13.61 -20.73 2.77
N ASN A 2 14.40 -20.51 1.69
CA ASN A 2 15.64 -19.74 1.82
C ASN A 2 15.25 -18.31 2.15
N ASP A 3 15.82 -17.76 3.22
CA ASP A 3 15.60 -16.37 3.59
C ASP A 3 16.17 -15.51 2.45
N PHE A 4 15.36 -14.61 1.90
CA PHE A 4 15.77 -13.64 0.87
C PHE A 4 17.08 -12.93 1.25
N ARG A 5 17.31 -12.71 2.54
CA ARG A 5 18.54 -12.09 3.06
C ARG A 5 19.81 -12.89 2.74
N ASP A 6 19.70 -14.21 2.59
CA ASP A 6 20.85 -15.07 2.29
C ASP A 6 21.30 -14.95 0.83
N SER A 7 20.42 -14.47 -0.06
CA SER A 7 20.74 -14.25 -1.47
C SER A 7 21.44 -12.90 -1.76
N LEU A 8 21.46 -11.98 -0.78
CA LEU A 8 22.05 -10.65 -0.94
C LEU A 8 23.58 -10.67 -0.79
N SER A 9 24.26 -9.87 -1.60
CA SER A 9 25.68 -9.55 -1.43
C SER A 9 25.94 -8.79 -0.11
N SER A 10 27.19 -8.70 0.31
CA SER A 10 27.58 -7.96 1.52
C SER A 10 27.26 -6.46 1.42
N GLU A 11 27.38 -5.89 0.23
CA GLU A 11 27.06 -4.49 -0.05
C GLU A 11 25.56 -4.22 0.04
N GLU A 12 24.72 -5.07 -0.60
CA GLU A 12 23.27 -4.98 -0.53
C GLU A 12 22.75 -5.16 0.89
N ARG A 13 23.32 -6.10 1.68
CA ARG A 13 22.98 -6.25 3.10
C ARG A 13 23.33 -5.00 3.90
N SER A 14 24.49 -4.41 3.69
CA SER A 14 24.91 -3.18 4.36
C SER A 14 23.98 -2.01 4.02
N HIS A 15 23.60 -1.88 2.75
CA HIS A 15 22.64 -0.88 2.29
C HIS A 15 21.27 -1.07 2.96
N LEU A 16 20.76 -2.32 2.98
CA LEU A 16 19.48 -2.64 3.62
C LEU A 16 19.48 -2.28 5.11
N VAL A 17 20.55 -2.65 5.84
CA VAL A 17 20.69 -2.31 7.28
C VAL A 17 20.71 -0.79 7.48
N SER A 18 21.42 -0.07 6.62
CA SER A 18 21.45 1.40 6.65
C SER A 18 20.07 2.01 6.44
N MET A 19 19.31 1.52 5.45
CA MET A 19 17.93 1.97 5.18
C MET A 19 17.02 1.69 6.37
N GLN A 20 17.06 0.46 6.92
CA GLN A 20 16.29 0.09 8.11
C GLN A 20 16.62 1.01 9.29
N GLY A 21 17.89 1.35 9.48
CA GLY A 21 18.33 2.29 10.50
C GLY A 21 17.72 3.68 10.33
N LYS A 22 17.72 4.22 9.11
CA LYS A 22 17.13 5.52 8.78
C LYS A 22 15.62 5.53 9.03
N VAL A 23 14.91 4.50 8.58
CA VAL A 23 13.46 4.35 8.81
C VAL A 23 13.17 4.31 10.31
N LYS A 24 13.87 3.44 11.07
CA LYS A 24 13.73 3.35 12.52
C LYS A 24 13.94 4.70 13.21
N GLN A 25 14.98 5.45 12.86
CA GLN A 25 15.27 6.76 13.44
C GLN A 25 14.16 7.78 13.13
N THR A 26 13.61 7.74 11.93
CA THR A 26 12.49 8.61 11.55
C THR A 26 11.28 8.36 12.44
N PHE A 27 10.90 7.11 12.66
CA PHE A 27 9.78 6.77 13.54
C PHE A 27 10.06 7.09 15.01
N LEU A 28 11.24 6.80 15.52
CA LEU A 28 11.60 7.14 16.90
C LEU A 28 11.51 8.65 17.16
N ARG A 29 12.00 9.47 16.22
CA ARG A 29 11.86 10.94 16.31
C ARG A 29 10.40 11.38 16.27
N HIS A 30 9.57 10.73 15.45
CA HIS A 30 8.15 11.04 15.38
C HIS A 30 7.45 10.74 16.73
N LEU A 31 7.72 9.58 17.33
CA LEU A 31 7.14 9.17 18.61
C LEU A 31 7.59 10.06 19.80
N GLN A 32 8.69 10.78 19.65
CA GLN A 32 9.17 11.75 20.68
C GLN A 32 8.46 13.11 20.60
N ARG A 33 7.66 13.38 19.57
CA ARG A 33 6.90 14.64 19.45
C ARG A 33 5.73 14.63 20.42
N PRO A 34 5.49 15.71 21.19
CA PRO A 34 4.38 15.74 22.15
C PRO A 34 2.99 15.54 21.51
N GLU A 35 2.85 15.97 20.25
CA GLU A 35 1.61 15.92 19.48
C GLU A 35 1.44 14.68 18.61
N TRP A 36 2.28 13.65 18.81
CA TRP A 36 2.16 12.45 17.99
C TRP A 36 0.79 11.75 18.17
N SER A 37 0.31 11.15 17.14
CA SER A 37 -0.90 10.31 17.12
C SER A 37 -0.70 9.13 16.18
N ALA A 38 -1.52 8.10 16.31
CA ALA A 38 -1.49 6.96 15.39
C ALA A 38 -1.70 7.40 13.93
N ILE A 39 -2.55 8.40 13.69
CA ILE A 39 -2.80 8.93 12.34
C ILE A 39 -1.58 9.71 11.82
N SER A 40 -0.92 10.53 12.65
CA SER A 40 0.29 11.25 12.24
C SER A 40 1.46 10.29 11.99
N LEU A 41 1.53 9.18 12.71
CA LEU A 41 2.50 8.13 12.48
C LEU A 41 2.30 7.45 11.11
N VAL A 42 1.04 7.16 10.74
CA VAL A 42 0.69 6.64 9.40
C VAL A 42 1.08 7.63 8.31
N ALA A 43 0.85 8.92 8.50
CA ALA A 43 1.24 9.95 7.54
C ALA A 43 2.77 9.99 7.34
N GLU A 44 3.55 9.89 8.43
CA GLU A 44 5.02 9.82 8.38
C GLU A 44 5.49 8.55 7.64
N TRP A 45 4.85 7.40 7.94
CA TRP A 45 5.14 6.15 7.25
C TRP A 45 4.86 6.26 5.75
N ASN A 46 3.69 6.74 5.38
CA ASN A 46 3.31 6.92 3.98
C ASN A 46 4.31 7.82 3.23
N SER A 47 4.70 8.94 3.85
CA SER A 47 5.72 9.86 3.30
C SER A 47 7.07 9.18 3.12
N THR A 48 7.47 8.35 4.08
CA THR A 48 8.73 7.60 4.02
C THR A 48 8.70 6.58 2.86
N MET A 49 7.60 5.85 2.70
CA MET A 49 7.44 4.89 1.59
C MET A 49 7.43 5.58 0.22
N ASP A 50 6.75 6.71 0.09
CA ASP A 50 6.75 7.49 -1.15
C ASP A 50 8.15 8.01 -1.47
N SER A 51 8.92 8.43 -0.48
CA SER A 51 10.32 8.86 -0.65
C SER A 51 11.24 7.73 -1.10
N ILE A 52 11.04 6.52 -0.57
CA ILE A 52 11.79 5.32 -1.00
C ILE A 52 11.45 5.00 -2.47
N ASN A 53 10.18 5.03 -2.84
CA ASN A 53 9.73 4.76 -4.21
C ASN A 53 10.31 5.78 -5.21
N VAL A 54 10.38 7.06 -4.84
CA VAL A 54 11.02 8.11 -5.64
C VAL A 54 12.52 7.85 -5.75
N GLY A 55 13.18 7.48 -4.64
CA GLY A 55 14.61 7.13 -4.63
C GLY A 55 14.94 6.00 -5.60
N MET A 56 14.18 4.91 -5.57
CA MET A 56 14.36 3.78 -6.50
C MET A 56 14.27 4.22 -7.96
N GLN A 57 13.29 5.07 -8.30
CA GLN A 57 13.14 5.57 -9.67
C GLN A 57 14.30 6.49 -10.10
N THR A 58 14.83 7.29 -9.20
CA THR A 58 16.01 8.14 -9.47
C THR A 58 17.28 7.31 -9.65
N GLU A 59 17.37 6.15 -9.03
CA GLU A 59 18.46 5.17 -9.21
C GLU A 59 18.28 4.30 -10.46
N GLY A 60 17.27 4.58 -11.29
CA GLY A 60 17.07 3.94 -12.59
C GLY A 60 16.10 2.76 -12.58
N VAL A 61 15.46 2.43 -11.46
CA VAL A 61 14.43 1.39 -11.42
C VAL A 61 13.19 1.87 -12.19
N LYS A 62 12.85 1.18 -13.27
CA LYS A 62 11.70 1.50 -14.11
C LYS A 62 10.48 0.71 -13.62
N LEU A 63 9.60 1.36 -12.88
CA LEU A 63 8.34 0.77 -12.50
C LEU A 63 7.38 0.70 -13.70
N ALA A 64 6.72 -0.45 -13.88
CA ALA A 64 5.68 -0.63 -14.90
C ALA A 64 4.35 0.02 -14.48
N CYS A 65 4.19 0.37 -13.22
CA CYS A 65 3.00 1.02 -12.68
C CYS A 65 2.85 2.44 -13.20
N ARG A 66 1.62 2.80 -13.58
CA ARG A 66 1.25 4.13 -14.06
C ARG A 66 -0.14 4.53 -13.59
N ALA A 67 -0.49 5.80 -13.72
CA ALA A 67 -1.85 6.26 -13.45
C ALA A 67 -2.86 5.47 -14.32
N GLY A 68 -3.93 4.98 -13.70
CA GLY A 68 -4.92 4.11 -14.35
C GLY A 68 -4.56 2.62 -14.34
N CYS A 69 -3.39 2.21 -13.84
CA CYS A 69 -3.10 0.81 -13.56
C CYS A 69 -3.81 0.39 -12.27
N SER A 70 -4.62 -0.68 -12.33
CA SER A 70 -5.45 -1.14 -11.22
C SER A 70 -5.34 -2.63 -10.91
N HIS A 71 -4.40 -3.36 -11.49
CA HIS A 71 -4.27 -4.81 -11.31
C HIS A 71 -4.11 -5.21 -9.83
N CYS A 72 -3.27 -4.51 -9.07
CA CYS A 72 -3.11 -4.75 -7.63
C CYS A 72 -4.34 -4.38 -6.78
N CYS A 73 -5.32 -3.64 -7.33
CA CYS A 73 -6.58 -3.34 -6.65
C CYS A 73 -7.54 -4.54 -6.63
N HIS A 74 -7.15 -5.70 -7.12
CA HIS A 74 -7.86 -6.97 -7.00
C HIS A 74 -7.17 -7.95 -6.05
N ALA A 75 -6.09 -7.53 -5.40
CA ALA A 75 -5.41 -8.31 -4.38
C ALA A 75 -6.01 -8.07 -3.00
N SER A 76 -5.99 -9.11 -2.16
CA SER A 76 -6.30 -8.96 -0.74
C SER A 76 -5.23 -8.12 -0.05
N VAL A 77 -5.65 -7.16 0.74
CA VAL A 77 -4.75 -6.24 1.45
C VAL A 77 -5.13 -6.20 2.92
N GLU A 78 -4.20 -6.58 3.77
CA GLU A 78 -4.31 -6.36 5.20
C GLU A 78 -3.93 -4.91 5.53
N ILE A 79 -4.71 -4.28 6.41
CA ILE A 79 -4.47 -2.92 6.88
C ILE A 79 -4.35 -2.88 8.39
N PHE A 80 -3.51 -2.00 8.91
CA PHE A 80 -3.40 -1.75 10.34
C PHE A 80 -4.51 -0.80 10.81
N SER A 81 -4.94 -0.94 12.07
CA SER A 81 -5.99 -0.09 12.64
C SER A 81 -5.73 1.42 12.46
N PRO A 82 -4.51 1.96 12.63
CA PRO A 82 -4.24 3.37 12.36
C PRO A 82 -4.50 3.79 10.91
N GLU A 83 -4.23 2.91 9.94
CA GLU A 83 -4.52 3.16 8.52
C GLU A 83 -6.02 3.22 8.27
N ALA A 84 -6.79 2.31 8.87
CA ALA A 84 -8.25 2.35 8.80
C ALA A 84 -8.80 3.68 9.34
N PHE A 85 -8.29 4.18 10.47
CA PHE A 85 -8.68 5.49 11.00
C PHE A 85 -8.32 6.65 10.08
N ALA A 86 -7.15 6.61 9.44
CA ALA A 86 -6.75 7.63 8.46
C ALA A 86 -7.69 7.63 7.24
N ILE A 87 -8.05 6.45 6.75
CA ILE A 87 -9.02 6.29 5.66
C ILE A 87 -10.38 6.85 6.08
N VAL A 88 -10.93 6.44 7.22
CA VAL A 88 -12.23 6.92 7.71
C VAL A 88 -12.24 8.44 7.87
N ARG A 89 -11.17 9.03 8.38
CA ARG A 89 -11.03 10.49 8.48
C ARG A 89 -11.12 11.16 7.11
N THR A 90 -10.47 10.61 6.10
CA THR A 90 -10.53 11.12 4.73
C THR A 90 -11.93 10.94 4.12
N LEU A 91 -12.55 9.77 4.32
CA LEU A 91 -13.91 9.52 3.81
C LEU A 91 -14.93 10.52 4.35
N LYS A 92 -14.79 10.95 5.62
CA LYS A 92 -15.67 11.96 6.22
C LYS A 92 -15.59 13.35 5.57
N THR A 93 -14.57 13.61 4.77
CA THR A 93 -14.45 14.88 4.02
C THR A 93 -15.07 14.82 2.61
N LEU A 94 -15.52 13.64 2.18
CA LEU A 94 -16.11 13.46 0.87
C LEU A 94 -17.56 13.96 0.83
N PRO A 95 -18.06 14.39 -0.35
CA PRO A 95 -19.48 14.64 -0.57
C PRO A 95 -20.33 13.40 -0.22
N ALA A 96 -21.58 13.62 0.23
CA ALA A 96 -22.44 12.56 0.77
C ALA A 96 -22.74 11.46 -0.26
N ASP A 97 -22.92 11.82 -1.53
CA ASP A 97 -23.15 10.89 -2.63
C ASP A 97 -21.95 9.95 -2.85
N ARG A 98 -20.72 10.48 -2.86
CA ARG A 98 -19.49 9.70 -2.99
C ARG A 98 -19.26 8.79 -1.77
N LEU A 99 -19.49 9.31 -0.57
CA LEU A 99 -19.41 8.51 0.65
C LEU A 99 -20.41 7.35 0.64
N SER A 100 -21.67 7.61 0.20
CA SER A 100 -22.70 6.58 0.07
C SER A 100 -22.31 5.50 -0.92
N ALA A 101 -21.77 5.86 -2.08
CA ALA A 101 -21.30 4.90 -3.09
C ALA A 101 -20.16 4.02 -2.58
N ILE A 102 -19.18 4.60 -1.86
CA ILE A 102 -18.07 3.84 -1.27
C ILE A 102 -18.61 2.89 -0.17
N ARG A 103 -19.54 3.38 0.67
CA ARG A 103 -20.16 2.55 1.70
C ARG A 103 -20.87 1.34 1.12
N GLN A 104 -21.60 1.53 0.03
CA GLN A 104 -22.29 0.44 -0.67
C GLN A 104 -21.28 -0.61 -1.17
N ARG A 105 -20.21 -0.19 -1.85
CA ARG A 105 -19.15 -1.09 -2.32
C ARG A 105 -18.45 -1.83 -1.19
N LEU A 106 -18.25 -1.18 -0.03
CA LEU A 106 -17.67 -1.84 1.15
C LEU A 106 -18.56 -2.94 1.70
N LEU A 107 -19.88 -2.74 1.71
CA LEU A 107 -20.85 -3.74 2.15
C LEU A 107 -20.88 -4.93 1.19
N GLU A 108 -20.93 -4.67 -0.11
CA GLU A 108 -20.89 -5.70 -1.15
C GLU A 108 -19.59 -6.50 -1.09
N TYR A 109 -18.45 -5.82 -0.99
CA TYR A 109 -17.14 -6.45 -0.84
C TYR A 109 -17.06 -7.37 0.39
N GLY A 110 -17.61 -6.94 1.54
CA GLY A 110 -17.65 -7.75 2.75
C GLY A 110 -18.52 -8.99 2.59
N LEU A 111 -19.68 -8.88 1.96
CA LEU A 111 -20.59 -10.00 1.72
C LEU A 111 -20.00 -11.01 0.73
N ASP A 112 -19.40 -10.55 -0.35
CA ASP A 112 -18.83 -11.40 -1.40
C ASP A 112 -17.64 -12.24 -0.91
N ASN A 113 -16.95 -11.79 0.13
CA ASN A 113 -15.75 -12.45 0.65
C ASN A 113 -15.96 -13.26 1.93
N ILE A 114 -17.15 -13.20 2.52
CA ILE A 114 -17.44 -13.89 3.79
C ILE A 114 -17.31 -15.42 3.66
N ASP A 115 -17.64 -15.95 2.48
CA ASP A 115 -17.62 -17.38 2.17
C ASP A 115 -16.41 -17.81 1.33
N ASP A 116 -15.44 -16.92 1.12
CA ASP A 116 -14.22 -17.18 0.35
C ASP A 116 -12.95 -16.92 1.17
N PRO A 117 -12.66 -17.76 2.18
CA PRO A 117 -11.50 -17.57 3.06
C PRO A 117 -10.15 -17.66 2.33
N ALA A 118 -10.13 -18.26 1.13
CA ALA A 118 -8.93 -18.37 0.30
C ALA A 118 -8.76 -17.18 -0.67
N TRP A 119 -9.68 -16.20 -0.65
CA TRP A 119 -9.66 -15.01 -1.52
C TRP A 119 -9.51 -15.35 -3.01
N THR A 120 -10.20 -16.41 -3.46
CA THR A 120 -10.09 -16.93 -4.82
C THR A 120 -10.82 -16.04 -5.84
N LYS A 121 -11.87 -15.33 -5.40
CA LYS A 121 -12.70 -14.47 -6.26
C LYS A 121 -12.02 -13.17 -6.69
N ARG A 122 -11.09 -12.68 -5.90
CA ARG A 122 -10.33 -11.43 -6.14
C ARG A 122 -11.21 -10.25 -6.60
N PRO A 123 -12.22 -9.85 -5.82
CA PRO A 123 -13.10 -8.75 -6.19
C PRO A 123 -12.32 -7.44 -6.25
N ALA A 124 -12.83 -6.47 -7.00
CA ALA A 124 -12.25 -5.14 -7.05
C ALA A 124 -12.28 -4.47 -5.68
N CYS A 125 -11.20 -3.79 -5.33
CA CYS A 125 -11.12 -2.98 -4.11
C CYS A 125 -12.29 -1.98 -4.05
N PRO A 126 -12.99 -1.85 -2.91
CA PRO A 126 -14.13 -0.92 -2.78
C PRO A 126 -13.77 0.56 -3.00
N PHE A 127 -12.49 0.89 -2.94
CA PHE A 127 -11.99 2.25 -3.22
C PHE A 127 -11.55 2.45 -4.67
N LEU A 128 -11.65 1.43 -5.52
CA LEU A 128 -11.37 1.56 -6.93
C LEU A 128 -12.54 2.28 -7.64
N ASP A 129 -12.24 3.34 -8.36
CA ASP A 129 -13.20 4.15 -9.08
C ASP A 129 -12.59 4.56 -10.42
N ASP A 130 -13.15 4.09 -11.52
CA ASP A 130 -12.62 4.33 -12.88
C ASP A 130 -11.10 4.11 -12.98
N HIS A 131 -10.63 2.92 -12.60
CA HIS A 131 -9.21 2.53 -12.58
C HIS A 131 -8.31 3.41 -11.70
N ARG A 132 -8.87 4.18 -10.77
CA ARG A 132 -8.14 5.05 -9.84
C ARG A 132 -8.54 4.79 -8.40
N CYS A 133 -7.57 4.89 -7.51
CA CYS A 133 -7.83 4.77 -6.08
C CYS A 133 -8.46 6.07 -5.55
N SER A 134 -9.70 6.01 -5.05
CA SER A 134 -10.41 7.16 -4.48
C SER A 134 -9.82 7.66 -3.16
N ILE A 135 -8.98 6.83 -2.51
CA ILE A 135 -8.27 7.17 -1.26
C ILE A 135 -6.75 7.24 -1.47
N TYR A 136 -6.27 7.56 -2.69
CA TYR A 136 -4.85 7.47 -3.06
C TYR A 136 -3.90 8.15 -2.07
N ALA A 137 -4.28 9.32 -1.54
CA ALA A 137 -3.46 10.08 -0.58
C ALA A 137 -3.24 9.33 0.75
N VAL A 138 -4.20 8.51 1.16
CA VAL A 138 -4.19 7.73 2.43
C VAL A 138 -4.24 6.22 2.18
N ARG A 139 -3.89 5.77 0.96
CA ARG A 139 -3.82 4.35 0.65
C ARG A 139 -2.86 3.64 1.60
N PRO A 140 -3.16 2.41 2.03
CA PRO A 140 -2.33 1.63 2.94
C PRO A 140 -0.89 1.43 2.45
N VAL A 141 0.02 1.20 3.37
CA VAL A 141 1.44 0.92 3.07
C VAL A 141 1.57 -0.28 2.14
N ALA A 142 0.80 -1.35 2.36
CA ALA A 142 0.79 -2.50 1.46
C ALA A 142 0.47 -2.11 0.02
N CYS A 143 -0.47 -1.18 -0.21
CA CYS A 143 -0.78 -0.65 -1.53
C CYS A 143 0.34 0.27 -2.09
N ARG A 144 1.12 0.92 -1.22
CA ARG A 144 2.26 1.78 -1.63
C ARG A 144 3.46 0.96 -2.05
N GLN A 145 3.60 -0.22 -1.47
CA GLN A 145 4.66 -1.18 -1.80
C GLN A 145 4.31 -2.09 -2.98
N ALA A 146 3.01 -2.19 -3.33
CA ALA A 146 2.54 -3.00 -4.44
C ALA A 146 2.84 -2.29 -5.78
N HIS A 147 4.06 -2.48 -6.27
CA HIS A 147 4.47 -2.06 -7.61
C HIS A 147 5.17 -3.21 -8.32
N SER A 148 5.21 -3.14 -9.63
CA SER A 148 5.77 -4.18 -10.46
C SER A 148 6.72 -3.59 -11.50
N LEU A 149 7.72 -4.36 -11.85
CA LEU A 149 8.64 -4.09 -12.96
C LEU A 149 8.08 -4.58 -14.30
N ASP A 150 7.05 -5.44 -14.26
CA ASP A 150 6.43 -6.03 -15.45
C ASP A 150 4.89 -6.00 -15.36
N VAL A 151 4.27 -5.21 -16.22
CA VAL A 151 2.80 -5.11 -16.30
C VAL A 151 2.15 -6.44 -16.71
N LYS A 152 2.80 -7.23 -17.56
CA LYS A 152 2.25 -8.52 -18.02
C LYS A 152 2.16 -9.53 -16.88
N ALA A 153 3.08 -9.49 -15.92
CA ALA A 153 2.99 -10.30 -14.71
C ALA A 153 1.74 -9.95 -13.90
N CYS A 154 1.36 -8.67 -13.85
CA CYS A 154 0.13 -8.23 -13.18
C CYS A 154 -1.13 -8.62 -13.96
N GLU A 155 -1.11 -8.53 -15.30
CA GLU A 155 -2.23 -8.88 -16.18
C GLU A 155 -2.53 -10.38 -16.16
N ASN A 156 -1.50 -11.21 -16.07
CA ASN A 156 -1.62 -12.67 -16.04
C ASN A 156 -1.95 -13.23 -14.66
N ASP A 157 -2.32 -12.37 -13.72
CA ASP A 157 -2.75 -12.79 -12.39
C ASP A 157 -1.68 -13.60 -11.63
N ALA A 158 -0.42 -13.30 -11.88
CA ALA A 158 0.68 -13.99 -11.24
C ALA A 158 0.49 -13.94 -9.71
N PRO A 159 0.57 -15.08 -8.99
CA PRO A 159 0.37 -15.15 -7.54
C PRO A 159 1.40 -14.32 -6.76
N HIS A 160 2.48 -13.95 -7.42
CA HIS A 160 3.53 -13.07 -6.90
C HIS A 160 3.80 -12.00 -7.93
N ILE A 161 3.23 -10.81 -7.71
CA ILE A 161 3.67 -9.62 -8.44
C ILE A 161 5.13 -9.38 -8.04
N PRO A 162 6.11 -9.40 -8.96
CA PRO A 162 7.49 -9.09 -8.63
C PRO A 162 7.58 -7.69 -8.03
N GLN A 163 8.04 -7.61 -6.80
CA GLN A 163 8.27 -6.36 -6.07
C GLN A 163 9.73 -5.99 -6.12
#